data_85f5b17e7489c215ca2a8931dac72f93
#
_entry.id   85f5b17e7489c215ca2a8931dac72f93
#
_cell.length_a   1.000
_cell.length_b   1.000
_cell.length_c   1.000
_cell.angle_alpha   90.00
_cell.angle_beta   90.00
_cell.angle_gamma   90.00
#
_symmetry.space_group_name_H-M   'P 1'
#
loop_
_entity.id
_entity.type
_entity.pdbx_description
1 polymer ?
#
loop_
_entity_poly.entity_id
_entity_poly.type
_entity_poly.pdbx_seq_one_letter_code
_entity_poly.pdbx_strand_id
1 'polypeptide(L)'
;MASTIRRVAVVGAGVIGSGWAARFLGAGLDVAAWDPAADARSKAFAAIDTAWPAMARRGLAPGATPSRLIFHAELEDCVAGADFIQENAPEREALKQDLIARIDAANPDAIVASSTSGLLPTRLAAKMARPERMLVGHPFNPVYLLPLVELVGGEKTTPATIHRAAAFYRSLGMRPLPVRKEIVGFIADRLMEALWREALWLVNDDVATTEEIDAAVVYGCGLRWSLMGTFLTFHLAGGEGGMRHMLHQFGPALKLPWTKLVAPELTDQLIDKVAEGCAVQAAGRSIRELEARRDDFLVELLALVQKYWPEAEGRPGRL
;
A
#
# COMPACT_ATOMS: atom_id res chain seq x y z
N MET A 1 -24.79 -7.36 15.58
CA MET A 1 -24.46 -6.11 14.87
C MET A 1 -22.95 -5.94 14.94
N ALA A 2 -22.24 -5.87 13.82
CA ALA A 2 -20.81 -5.59 13.84
C ALA A 2 -20.60 -4.17 14.42
N SER A 3 -19.79 -4.04 15.47
CA SER A 3 -19.44 -2.75 16.06
C SER A 3 -18.85 -1.86 14.97
N THR A 4 -19.42 -0.67 14.80
CA THR A 4 -18.93 0.29 13.80
C THR A 4 -17.61 0.87 14.33
N ILE A 5 -16.51 0.67 13.60
CA ILE A 5 -15.20 1.26 13.93
C ILE A 5 -15.30 2.78 13.82
N ARG A 6 -15.00 3.49 14.90
CA ARG A 6 -15.07 4.96 14.99
C ARG A 6 -13.76 5.59 15.43
N ARG A 7 -13.02 4.90 16.30
CA ARG A 7 -11.73 5.34 16.82
C ARG A 7 -10.64 4.44 16.32
N VAL A 8 -9.64 5.02 15.68
CA VAL A 8 -8.49 4.29 15.15
C VAL A 8 -7.20 4.79 15.77
N ALA A 9 -6.24 3.88 15.99
CA ALA A 9 -4.90 4.24 16.43
C ALA A 9 -3.91 4.00 15.29
N VAL A 10 -3.01 4.96 15.11
CA VAL A 10 -1.87 4.91 14.18
C VAL A 10 -0.59 4.83 15.02
N VAL A 11 0.06 3.69 14.97
CA VAL A 11 1.29 3.42 15.71
C VAL A 11 2.48 3.48 14.74
N GLY A 12 3.35 4.51 14.91
CA GLY A 12 4.32 4.92 13.90
C GLY A 12 3.75 5.96 12.94
N ALA A 13 4.24 7.20 13.03
CA ALA A 13 3.73 8.36 12.29
C ALA A 13 4.69 8.85 11.18
N GLY A 14 5.48 7.93 10.60
CA GLY A 14 6.28 8.17 9.39
C GLY A 14 5.40 8.38 8.15
N VAL A 15 5.98 8.27 6.95
CA VAL A 15 5.28 8.50 5.67
C VAL A 15 4.00 7.67 5.55
N ILE A 16 4.08 6.38 5.84
CA ILE A 16 2.93 5.47 5.73
C ILE A 16 1.90 5.76 6.83
N GLY A 17 2.33 5.90 8.08
CA GLY A 17 1.43 6.18 9.19
C GLY A 17 0.72 7.54 9.06
N SER A 18 1.43 8.58 8.63
CA SER A 18 0.80 9.89 8.33
C SER A 18 -0.19 9.81 7.19
N GLY A 19 0.09 9.00 6.16
CA GLY A 19 -0.83 8.72 5.07
C GLY A 19 -2.11 7.99 5.55
N TRP A 20 -1.97 7.02 6.45
CA TRP A 20 -3.11 6.38 7.11
C TRP A 20 -3.92 7.36 7.96
N ALA A 21 -3.23 8.17 8.79
CA ALA A 21 -3.90 9.18 9.59
C ALA A 21 -4.72 10.14 8.71
N ALA A 22 -4.16 10.64 7.61
CA ALA A 22 -4.87 11.48 6.66
C ALA A 22 -6.12 10.78 6.11
N ARG A 23 -6.00 9.51 5.65
CA ARG A 23 -7.14 8.74 5.13
C ARG A 23 -8.24 8.55 6.18
N PHE A 24 -7.89 8.19 7.41
CA PHE A 24 -8.86 8.00 8.50
C PHE A 24 -9.57 9.31 8.86
N LEU A 25 -8.82 10.41 8.96
CA LEU A 25 -9.38 11.75 9.19
C LEU A 25 -10.31 12.18 8.05
N GLY A 26 -9.92 11.91 6.80
CA GLY A 26 -10.73 12.18 5.62
C GLY A 26 -12.04 11.37 5.58
N ALA A 27 -12.07 10.21 6.24
CA ALA A 27 -13.28 9.41 6.45
C ALA A 27 -14.09 9.84 7.68
N GLY A 28 -13.69 10.92 8.39
CA GLY A 28 -14.40 11.46 9.54
C GLY A 28 -14.22 10.68 10.85
N LEU A 29 -13.17 9.84 10.95
CA LEU A 29 -12.86 9.06 12.14
C LEU A 29 -12.09 9.88 13.18
N ASP A 30 -12.16 9.47 14.46
CA ASP A 30 -11.25 9.92 15.51
C ASP A 30 -9.93 9.14 15.41
N VAL A 31 -8.81 9.87 15.33
CA VAL A 31 -7.49 9.28 15.14
C VAL A 31 -6.60 9.59 16.33
N ALA A 32 -6.13 8.55 17.01
CA ALA A 32 -5.03 8.61 17.95
C ALA A 32 -3.72 8.26 17.21
N ALA A 33 -2.64 8.97 17.48
CA ALA A 33 -1.34 8.65 16.91
C ALA A 33 -0.26 8.62 17.96
N TRP A 34 0.73 7.76 17.75
CA TRP A 34 1.94 7.66 18.56
C TRP A 34 3.15 7.35 17.70
N ASP A 35 4.27 7.97 18.05
CA ASP A 35 5.59 7.69 17.48
C ASP A 35 6.67 8.12 18.50
N PRO A 36 7.75 7.36 18.69
CA PRO A 36 8.79 7.69 19.67
C PRO A 36 9.69 8.86 19.27
N ALA A 37 9.69 9.28 17.99
CA ALA A 37 10.55 10.38 17.54
C ALA A 37 9.99 11.74 17.96
N ALA A 38 10.84 12.58 18.53
CA ALA A 38 10.45 13.88 19.11
C ALA A 38 9.77 14.83 18.11
N ASP A 39 10.12 14.74 16.82
CA ASP A 39 9.59 15.59 15.74
C ASP A 39 8.45 14.92 14.94
N ALA A 40 8.08 13.69 15.30
CA ALA A 40 7.06 12.93 14.57
C ALA A 40 5.73 13.64 14.51
N ARG A 41 5.28 14.26 15.61
CA ARG A 41 4.04 15.03 15.66
C ARG A 41 4.00 16.13 14.61
N SER A 42 5.01 16.98 14.57
CA SER A 42 5.07 18.10 13.61
C SER A 42 5.14 17.63 12.18
N LYS A 43 5.93 16.57 11.91
CA LYS A 43 6.04 15.94 10.59
C LYS A 43 4.73 15.31 10.13
N ALA A 44 4.01 14.64 11.01
CA ALA A 44 2.71 14.04 10.71
C ALA A 44 1.67 15.10 10.33
N PHE A 45 1.56 16.18 11.10
CA PHE A 45 0.65 17.28 10.75
C PHE A 45 1.01 17.92 9.42
N ALA A 46 2.28 18.19 9.15
CA ALA A 46 2.73 18.75 7.86
C ALA A 46 2.43 17.81 6.68
N ALA A 47 2.57 16.49 6.86
CA ALA A 47 2.23 15.50 5.84
C ALA A 47 0.70 15.46 5.58
N ILE A 48 -0.10 15.54 6.63
CA ILE A 48 -1.57 15.59 6.53
C ILE A 48 -2.01 16.86 5.81
N ASP A 49 -1.46 18.02 6.17
CA ASP A 49 -1.76 19.29 5.52
C ASP A 49 -1.41 19.26 4.02
N THR A 50 -0.32 18.59 3.66
CA THR A 50 0.09 18.38 2.26
C THR A 50 -0.90 17.47 1.51
N ALA A 51 -1.40 16.41 2.14
CA ALA A 51 -2.32 15.45 1.54
C ALA A 51 -3.76 15.99 1.41
N TRP A 52 -4.16 16.89 2.30
CA TRP A 52 -5.56 17.31 2.47
C TRP A 52 -6.21 17.89 1.23
N PRO A 53 -5.56 18.79 0.43
CA PRO A 53 -6.15 19.32 -0.79
C PRO A 53 -6.50 18.27 -1.84
N ALA A 54 -5.65 17.25 -2.03
CA ALA A 54 -5.91 16.16 -2.96
C ALA A 54 -7.10 15.29 -2.48
N MET A 55 -7.18 15.02 -1.19
CA MET A 55 -8.30 14.30 -0.59
C MET A 55 -9.61 15.08 -0.68
N ALA A 56 -9.57 16.41 -0.46
CA ALA A 56 -10.74 17.27 -0.56
C ALA A 56 -11.34 17.26 -1.98
N ARG A 57 -10.50 17.24 -3.02
CA ARG A 57 -10.97 17.10 -4.42
C ARG A 57 -11.65 15.75 -4.70
N ARG A 58 -11.26 14.69 -3.98
CA ARG A 58 -11.89 13.38 -4.11
C ARG A 58 -13.19 13.24 -3.31
N GLY A 59 -13.43 14.13 -2.37
CA GLY A 59 -14.56 14.14 -1.47
C GLY A 59 -14.19 13.61 -0.08
N LEU A 60 -14.42 14.45 0.91
CA LEU A 60 -14.25 14.13 2.32
C LEU A 60 -15.60 13.69 2.92
N ALA A 61 -15.55 12.83 3.93
CA ALA A 61 -16.75 12.47 4.68
C ALA A 61 -17.28 13.67 5.49
N PRO A 62 -18.59 13.72 5.81
CA PRO A 62 -19.12 14.74 6.68
C PRO A 62 -18.40 14.76 8.04
N GLY A 63 -17.98 15.94 8.48
CA GLY A 63 -17.25 16.14 9.74
C GLY A 63 -15.76 15.75 9.68
N ALA A 64 -15.21 15.45 8.52
CA ALA A 64 -13.78 15.22 8.32
C ALA A 64 -13.00 16.49 8.61
N THR A 65 -12.00 16.39 9.48
CA THR A 65 -11.10 17.51 9.83
C THR A 65 -9.79 16.98 10.42
N PRO A 66 -8.64 17.61 10.12
CA PRO A 66 -7.37 17.27 10.77
C PRO A 66 -7.37 17.42 12.29
N SER A 67 -8.26 18.27 12.85
CA SER A 67 -8.35 18.51 14.29
C SER A 67 -8.84 17.30 15.10
N ARG A 68 -9.31 16.23 14.45
CA ARG A 68 -9.66 14.96 15.09
C ARG A 68 -8.44 14.06 15.35
N LEU A 69 -7.22 14.52 15.01
CA LEU A 69 -5.99 13.84 15.35
C LEU A 69 -5.50 14.23 16.75
N ILE A 70 -5.36 13.23 17.63
CA ILE A 70 -4.73 13.38 18.94
C ILE A 70 -3.41 12.61 18.93
N PHE A 71 -2.31 13.31 19.21
CA PHE A 71 -1.00 12.70 19.31
C PHE A 71 -0.66 12.44 20.78
N HIS A 72 -0.45 11.17 21.13
CA HIS A 72 -0.18 10.71 22.49
C HIS A 72 1.33 10.62 22.75
N ALA A 73 1.73 10.86 23.99
CA ALA A 73 3.13 10.68 24.43
C ALA A 73 3.45 9.19 24.65
N GLU A 74 2.47 8.43 25.14
CA GLU A 74 2.64 7.01 25.48
C GLU A 74 1.85 6.14 24.49
N LEU A 75 2.44 4.98 24.14
CA LEU A 75 1.81 4.01 23.23
C LEU A 75 0.49 3.50 23.77
N GLU A 76 0.49 3.17 25.05
CA GLU A 76 -0.64 2.56 25.74
C GLU A 76 -1.88 3.49 25.72
N ASP A 77 -1.66 4.79 25.92
CA ASP A 77 -2.72 5.80 25.85
C ASP A 77 -3.25 5.97 24.39
N CYS A 78 -2.37 5.85 23.41
CA CYS A 78 -2.74 5.93 22.00
C CYS A 78 -3.68 4.79 21.60
N VAL A 79 -3.38 3.57 22.02
CA VAL A 79 -4.13 2.38 21.60
C VAL A 79 -5.33 2.08 22.50
N ALA A 80 -5.39 2.65 23.71
CA ALA A 80 -6.50 2.46 24.65
C ALA A 80 -7.82 2.93 24.01
N GLY A 81 -8.81 2.04 23.98
CA GLY A 81 -10.15 2.34 23.44
C GLY A 81 -10.22 2.56 21.92
N ALA A 82 -9.16 2.23 21.16
CA ALA A 82 -9.24 2.14 19.72
C ALA A 82 -10.02 0.88 19.30
N ASP A 83 -10.84 0.99 18.25
CA ASP A 83 -11.56 -0.14 17.63
C ASP A 83 -10.67 -0.88 16.63
N PHE A 84 -9.69 -0.17 16.06
CA PHE A 84 -8.77 -0.64 15.05
C PHE A 84 -7.41 0.04 15.21
N ILE A 85 -6.32 -0.72 15.08
CA ILE A 85 -4.96 -0.24 15.26
C ILE A 85 -4.16 -0.54 14.00
N GLN A 86 -3.58 0.50 13.39
CA GLN A 86 -2.69 0.39 12.22
C GLN A 86 -1.24 0.62 12.67
N GLU A 87 -0.43 -0.43 12.64
CA GLU A 87 0.98 -0.43 13.00
C GLU A 87 1.83 -0.11 11.76
N ASN A 88 2.77 0.85 11.89
CA ASN A 88 3.61 1.38 10.81
C ASN A 88 5.07 1.61 11.25
N ALA A 89 5.54 0.86 12.25
CA ALA A 89 6.92 0.96 12.71
C ALA A 89 7.92 0.49 11.62
N PRO A 90 9.22 0.81 11.76
CA PRO A 90 10.25 0.37 10.82
C PRO A 90 10.23 -1.14 10.56
N GLU A 91 10.61 -1.55 9.35
CA GLU A 91 10.54 -2.94 8.86
C GLU A 91 11.62 -3.82 9.50
N ARG A 92 11.52 -3.99 10.83
CA ARG A 92 12.38 -4.84 11.67
C ARG A 92 11.53 -5.79 12.49
N GLU A 93 11.60 -7.08 12.19
CA GLU A 93 10.71 -8.10 12.74
C GLU A 93 10.67 -8.10 14.28
N ALA A 94 11.83 -8.14 14.93
CA ALA A 94 11.90 -8.15 16.40
C ALA A 94 11.25 -6.89 17.01
N LEU A 95 11.50 -5.71 16.43
CA LEU A 95 10.89 -4.45 16.87
C LEU A 95 9.36 -4.51 16.76
N LYS A 96 8.86 -4.98 15.61
CA LYS A 96 7.40 -5.07 15.39
C LYS A 96 6.77 -6.11 16.32
N GLN A 97 7.41 -7.25 16.57
CA GLN A 97 6.92 -8.26 17.52
C GLN A 97 6.77 -7.69 18.93
N ASP A 98 7.79 -6.95 19.42
CA ASP A 98 7.74 -6.34 20.75
C ASP A 98 6.68 -5.25 20.84
N LEU A 99 6.57 -4.42 19.81
CA LEU A 99 5.58 -3.35 19.73
C LEU A 99 4.16 -3.91 19.66
N ILE A 100 3.92 -4.91 18.80
CA ILE A 100 2.61 -5.56 18.65
C ILE A 100 2.20 -6.28 19.94
N ALA A 101 3.13 -6.89 20.67
CA ALA A 101 2.86 -7.49 21.97
C ALA A 101 2.42 -6.44 23.01
N ARG A 102 3.06 -5.25 23.04
CA ARG A 102 2.64 -4.13 23.89
C ARG A 102 1.24 -3.63 23.51
N ILE A 103 0.97 -3.50 22.21
CA ILE A 103 -0.36 -3.13 21.69
C ILE A 103 -1.42 -4.14 22.16
N ASP A 104 -1.15 -5.45 22.01
CA ASP A 104 -2.05 -6.52 22.40
C ASP A 104 -2.34 -6.52 23.92
N ALA A 105 -1.33 -6.21 24.74
CA ALA A 105 -1.48 -6.09 26.17
C ALA A 105 -2.33 -4.88 26.58
N ALA A 106 -2.12 -3.73 25.92
CA ALA A 106 -2.80 -2.48 26.24
C ALA A 106 -4.25 -2.42 25.70
N ASN A 107 -4.52 -3.09 24.57
CA ASN A 107 -5.86 -3.15 23.97
C ASN A 107 -6.21 -4.59 23.54
N PRO A 108 -7.00 -5.31 24.35
CA PRO A 108 -7.35 -6.71 24.09
C PRO A 108 -8.40 -6.93 23.00
N ASP A 109 -9.10 -5.91 22.54
CA ASP A 109 -10.32 -6.03 21.74
C ASP A 109 -10.17 -5.55 20.30
N ALA A 110 -9.25 -4.60 20.04
CA ALA A 110 -9.05 -4.04 18.73
C ALA A 110 -8.46 -5.05 17.74
N ILE A 111 -8.80 -4.90 16.46
CA ILE A 111 -8.05 -5.52 15.37
C ILE A 111 -6.71 -4.80 15.25
N VAL A 112 -5.62 -5.57 15.13
CA VAL A 112 -4.26 -5.06 14.90
C VAL A 112 -3.86 -5.37 13.46
N ALA A 113 -3.64 -4.33 12.66
CA ALA A 113 -3.18 -4.45 11.28
C ALA A 113 -1.77 -3.87 11.15
N SER A 114 -0.83 -4.61 10.57
CA SER A 114 0.52 -4.10 10.27
C SER A 114 0.63 -3.65 8.81
N SER A 115 1.30 -2.54 8.59
CA SER A 115 1.64 -2.02 7.25
C SER A 115 2.94 -2.61 6.70
N THR A 116 3.45 -3.70 7.24
CA THR A 116 4.64 -4.37 6.72
C THR A 116 4.48 -4.71 5.24
N SER A 117 5.55 -4.57 4.47
CA SER A 117 5.57 -4.91 3.03
C SER A 117 5.94 -6.37 2.76
N GLY A 118 6.53 -7.09 3.73
CA GLY A 118 7.02 -8.44 3.47
C GLY A 118 7.05 -9.40 4.65
N LEU A 119 6.97 -8.91 5.89
CA LEU A 119 7.02 -9.78 7.06
C LEU A 119 5.71 -10.57 7.22
N LEU A 120 5.83 -11.85 7.52
CA LEU A 120 4.67 -12.73 7.65
C LEU A 120 3.89 -12.44 8.93
N PRO A 121 2.55 -12.29 8.89
CA PRO A 121 1.73 -12.02 10.06
C PRO A 121 1.84 -13.10 11.14
N THR A 122 2.03 -14.37 10.79
CA THR A 122 2.32 -15.44 11.77
C THR A 122 3.55 -15.13 12.61
N ARG A 123 4.62 -14.63 11.99
CA ARG A 123 5.85 -14.26 12.70
C ARG A 123 5.68 -12.99 13.54
N LEU A 124 4.98 -11.98 13.00
CA LEU A 124 4.70 -10.73 13.72
C LEU A 124 3.85 -10.97 14.98
N ALA A 125 2.89 -11.89 14.91
CA ALA A 125 2.01 -12.23 16.02
C ALA A 125 2.64 -13.17 17.07
N ALA A 126 3.91 -13.57 16.92
CA ALA A 126 4.53 -14.61 17.75
C ALA A 126 4.52 -14.34 19.26
N LYS A 127 4.53 -13.06 19.65
CA LYS A 127 4.52 -12.62 21.08
C LYS A 127 3.15 -12.15 21.56
N MET A 128 2.10 -12.19 20.73
CA MET A 128 0.75 -11.81 21.13
C MET A 128 0.10 -12.89 22.01
N ALA A 129 -0.64 -12.46 23.01
CA ALA A 129 -1.52 -13.33 23.76
C ALA A 129 -2.79 -13.70 22.96
N ARG A 130 -3.21 -12.82 22.04
CA ARG A 130 -4.43 -12.93 21.22
C ARG A 130 -4.14 -12.75 19.73
N PRO A 131 -3.36 -13.62 19.11
CA PRO A 131 -2.90 -13.51 17.72
C PRO A 131 -4.03 -13.63 16.67
N GLU A 132 -5.22 -14.11 17.06
CA GLU A 132 -6.39 -14.25 16.19
C GLU A 132 -6.93 -12.92 15.65
N ARG A 133 -6.55 -11.80 16.28
CA ARG A 133 -6.95 -10.43 15.91
C ARG A 133 -5.95 -9.70 15.02
N MET A 134 -4.79 -10.32 14.76
CA MET A 134 -3.69 -9.73 14.00
C MET A 134 -3.77 -10.14 12.53
N LEU A 135 -3.55 -9.17 11.64
CA LEU A 135 -3.36 -9.37 10.21
C LEU A 135 -2.38 -8.33 9.64
N VAL A 136 -1.94 -8.55 8.43
CA VAL A 136 -1.31 -7.48 7.64
C VAL A 136 -2.39 -6.73 6.87
N GLY A 137 -2.36 -5.40 6.94
CA GLY A 137 -3.12 -4.47 6.10
C GLY A 137 -2.14 -3.59 5.33
N HIS A 138 -1.57 -4.15 4.26
CA HIS A 138 -0.49 -3.54 3.50
C HIS A 138 -1.01 -2.50 2.50
N PRO A 139 -0.72 -1.21 2.68
CA PRO A 139 -1.14 -0.14 1.79
C PRO A 139 -0.13 0.12 0.68
N PHE A 140 -0.51 0.96 -0.28
CA PHE A 140 0.40 1.55 -1.27
C PHE A 140 0.48 3.06 -1.10
N ASN A 141 1.70 3.60 -1.22
CA ASN A 141 1.95 5.03 -1.09
C ASN A 141 1.63 5.77 -2.42
N PRO A 142 0.86 6.87 -2.41
CA PRO A 142 0.34 7.58 -1.24
C PRO A 142 -0.94 6.94 -0.68
N VAL A 143 -0.87 6.57 0.61
CA VAL A 143 -1.97 5.84 1.29
C VAL A 143 -3.29 6.60 1.26
N TYR A 144 -3.25 7.92 1.30
CA TYR A 144 -4.43 8.78 1.29
C TYR A 144 -5.14 8.85 -0.08
N LEU A 145 -4.51 8.37 -1.18
CA LEU A 145 -5.11 8.33 -2.53
C LEU A 145 -5.25 6.92 -3.08
N LEU A 146 -4.19 6.09 -2.99
CA LEU A 146 -4.24 4.75 -3.56
C LEU A 146 -5.19 3.84 -2.78
N PRO A 147 -6.15 3.20 -3.46
CA PRO A 147 -7.20 2.45 -2.76
C PRO A 147 -6.77 1.03 -2.37
N LEU A 148 -5.72 0.47 -2.95
CA LEU A 148 -5.34 -0.91 -2.68
C LEU A 148 -4.86 -1.09 -1.23
N VAL A 149 -5.35 -2.13 -0.56
CA VAL A 149 -4.83 -2.65 0.69
C VAL A 149 -4.83 -4.18 0.63
N GLU A 150 -3.67 -4.81 0.75
CA GLU A 150 -3.56 -6.26 0.80
C GLU A 150 -3.83 -6.74 2.22
N LEU A 151 -4.70 -7.75 2.35
CA LEU A 151 -5.05 -8.34 3.63
C LEU A 151 -4.46 -9.73 3.73
N VAL A 152 -3.52 -9.93 4.65
CA VAL A 152 -2.86 -11.21 4.84
C VAL A 152 -3.09 -11.67 6.27
N GLY A 153 -3.79 -12.78 6.44
CA GLY A 153 -3.93 -13.44 7.74
C GLY A 153 -2.75 -14.36 8.01
N GLY A 154 -2.34 -14.45 9.28
CA GLY A 154 -1.44 -15.49 9.77
C GLY A 154 -2.17 -16.78 10.12
N GLU A 155 -1.43 -17.80 10.53
CA GLU A 155 -1.99 -19.13 10.89
C GLU A 155 -3.11 -19.06 11.91
N LYS A 156 -3.05 -18.13 12.86
CA LYS A 156 -4.03 -17.99 13.94
C LYS A 156 -5.08 -16.90 13.68
N THR A 157 -4.93 -16.10 12.63
CA THR A 157 -5.89 -15.04 12.29
C THR A 157 -7.23 -15.66 11.94
N THR A 158 -8.31 -15.18 12.59
CA THR A 158 -9.64 -15.73 12.30
C THR A 158 -10.21 -15.16 10.98
N PRO A 159 -11.04 -15.94 10.26
CA PRO A 159 -11.79 -15.41 9.11
C PRO A 159 -12.64 -14.19 9.49
N ALA A 160 -13.21 -14.14 10.69
CA ALA A 160 -13.97 -13.01 11.18
C ALA A 160 -13.14 -11.73 11.27
N THR A 161 -11.87 -11.83 11.69
CA THR A 161 -10.92 -10.71 11.71
C THR A 161 -10.67 -10.17 10.31
N ILE A 162 -10.38 -11.05 9.34
CA ILE A 162 -10.19 -10.66 7.93
C ILE A 162 -11.43 -9.98 7.37
N HIS A 163 -12.61 -10.54 7.61
CA HIS A 163 -13.87 -9.96 7.11
C HIS A 163 -14.17 -8.60 7.72
N ARG A 164 -13.95 -8.42 9.02
CA ARG A 164 -14.14 -7.13 9.70
C ARG A 164 -13.15 -6.09 9.19
N ALA A 165 -11.88 -6.45 9.04
CA ALA A 165 -10.86 -5.56 8.48
C ALA A 165 -11.20 -5.18 7.02
N ALA A 166 -11.60 -6.14 6.19
CA ALA A 166 -12.01 -5.88 4.81
C ALA A 166 -13.23 -4.92 4.75
N ALA A 167 -14.23 -5.13 5.60
CA ALA A 167 -15.41 -4.25 5.67
C ALA A 167 -15.00 -2.83 6.11
N PHE A 168 -14.11 -2.73 7.08
CA PHE A 168 -13.58 -1.44 7.54
C PHE A 168 -12.84 -0.70 6.43
N TYR A 169 -11.87 -1.33 5.78
CA TYR A 169 -11.15 -0.66 4.68
C TYR A 169 -12.07 -0.28 3.50
N ARG A 170 -13.09 -1.10 3.19
CA ARG A 170 -14.11 -0.72 2.18
C ARG A 170 -14.88 0.54 2.59
N SER A 171 -15.20 0.70 3.87
CA SER A 171 -15.90 1.91 4.35
C SER A 171 -15.06 3.19 4.22
N LEU A 172 -13.74 3.05 4.07
CA LEU A 172 -12.80 4.13 3.78
C LEU A 172 -12.62 4.40 2.27
N GLY A 173 -13.42 3.76 1.41
CA GLY A 173 -13.27 3.82 -0.05
C GLY A 173 -12.05 3.06 -0.57
N MET A 174 -11.51 2.13 0.21
CA MET A 174 -10.38 1.30 -0.22
C MET A 174 -10.82 -0.01 -0.89
N ARG A 175 -9.87 -0.69 -1.51
CA ARG A 175 -10.01 -1.96 -2.21
C ARG A 175 -9.20 -3.04 -1.48
N PRO A 176 -9.76 -3.69 -0.46
CA PRO A 176 -9.08 -4.78 0.21
C PRO A 176 -8.94 -5.98 -0.72
N LEU A 177 -7.69 -6.45 -0.85
CA LEU A 177 -7.31 -7.62 -1.62
C LEU A 177 -6.88 -8.73 -0.65
N PRO A 178 -7.72 -9.73 -0.37
CA PRO A 178 -7.34 -10.86 0.47
C PRO A 178 -6.27 -11.72 -0.21
N VAL A 179 -5.15 -11.90 0.47
CA VAL A 179 -4.08 -12.82 0.08
C VAL A 179 -4.39 -14.16 0.72
N ARG A 180 -4.67 -15.18 -0.09
CA ARG A 180 -5.21 -16.46 0.37
C ARG A 180 -4.23 -17.31 1.19
N LYS A 181 -2.94 -17.02 1.08
CA LYS A 181 -1.87 -17.75 1.74
C LYS A 181 -0.74 -16.78 2.07
N GLU A 182 -0.18 -16.90 3.27
CA GLU A 182 1.03 -16.16 3.63
C GLU A 182 2.15 -16.38 2.61
N ILE A 183 2.70 -15.30 2.11
CA ILE A 183 3.84 -15.30 1.20
C ILE A 183 4.63 -14.01 1.42
N VAL A 184 5.95 -14.09 1.43
CA VAL A 184 6.83 -12.92 1.53
C VAL A 184 6.61 -11.99 0.35
N GLY A 185 6.43 -10.67 0.60
CA GLY A 185 6.19 -9.65 -0.44
C GLY A 185 4.79 -9.70 -1.06
N PHE A 186 3.88 -10.48 -0.51
CA PHE A 186 2.46 -10.60 -0.86
C PHE A 186 2.22 -10.71 -2.39
N ILE A 187 1.26 -9.99 -2.97
CA ILE A 187 0.96 -10.07 -4.41
C ILE A 187 1.55 -8.86 -5.16
N ALA A 188 1.20 -7.65 -4.75
CA ALA A 188 1.50 -6.47 -5.55
C ALA A 188 2.98 -6.08 -5.47
N ASP A 189 3.63 -6.20 -4.30
CA ASP A 189 5.07 -5.98 -4.19
C ASP A 189 5.87 -7.00 -5.01
N ARG A 190 5.45 -8.27 -5.03
CA ARG A 190 6.12 -9.28 -5.88
C ARG A 190 6.06 -8.93 -7.37
N LEU A 191 4.92 -8.37 -7.83
CA LEU A 191 4.79 -7.93 -9.22
C LEU A 191 5.63 -6.68 -9.49
N MET A 192 5.64 -5.74 -8.56
CA MET A 192 6.43 -4.52 -8.63
C MET A 192 7.93 -4.83 -8.61
N GLU A 193 8.37 -5.72 -7.71
CA GLU A 193 9.76 -6.17 -7.61
C GLU A 193 10.26 -6.89 -8.88
N ALA A 194 9.41 -7.69 -9.52
CA ALA A 194 9.77 -8.35 -10.78
C ALA A 194 10.08 -7.31 -11.87
N LEU A 195 9.25 -6.28 -12.00
CA LEU A 195 9.47 -5.18 -12.94
C LEU A 195 10.71 -4.35 -12.54
N TRP A 196 10.87 -4.04 -11.25
CA TRP A 196 11.98 -3.26 -10.74
C TRP A 196 13.34 -3.92 -11.00
N ARG A 197 13.44 -5.23 -10.74
CA ARG A 197 14.68 -6.01 -11.00
C ARG A 197 15.06 -5.99 -12.47
N GLU A 198 14.09 -6.14 -13.37
CA GLU A 198 14.36 -6.08 -14.80
C GLU A 198 14.79 -4.67 -15.24
N ALA A 199 14.14 -3.62 -14.73
CA ALA A 199 14.51 -2.24 -14.99
C ALA A 199 15.98 -1.95 -14.58
N LEU A 200 16.41 -2.43 -13.42
CA LEU A 200 17.80 -2.29 -12.96
C LEU A 200 18.80 -3.01 -13.90
N TRP A 201 18.44 -4.17 -14.44
CA TRP A 201 19.29 -4.87 -15.41
C TRP A 201 19.41 -4.12 -16.73
N LEU A 202 18.33 -3.53 -17.24
CA LEU A 202 18.37 -2.73 -18.47
C LEU A 202 19.29 -1.53 -18.34
N VAL A 203 19.33 -0.89 -17.15
CA VAL A 203 20.28 0.20 -16.86
C VAL A 203 21.71 -0.33 -16.69
N ASN A 204 21.89 -1.44 -15.96
CA ASN A 204 23.20 -2.04 -15.70
C ASN A 204 23.91 -2.49 -16.97
N ASP A 205 23.16 -3.05 -17.90
CA ASP A 205 23.66 -3.61 -19.17
C ASP A 205 23.70 -2.55 -20.29
N ASP A 206 23.52 -1.25 -19.98
CA ASP A 206 23.51 -0.13 -20.94
C ASP A 206 22.49 -0.29 -22.09
N VAL A 207 21.40 -1.02 -21.85
CA VAL A 207 20.34 -1.23 -22.86
C VAL A 207 19.46 0.01 -22.99
N ALA A 208 19.14 0.67 -21.86
CA ALA A 208 18.28 1.86 -21.83
C ALA A 208 18.60 2.75 -20.63
N THR A 209 18.26 4.02 -20.75
CA THR A 209 18.28 5.01 -19.67
C THR A 209 17.04 4.84 -18.76
N THR A 210 17.08 5.43 -17.56
CA THR A 210 15.92 5.45 -16.67
C THR A 210 14.70 6.09 -17.32
N GLU A 211 14.89 7.18 -18.10
CA GLU A 211 13.82 7.88 -18.80
C GLU A 211 13.17 7.00 -19.88
N GLU A 212 13.95 6.27 -20.65
CA GLU A 212 13.44 5.36 -21.68
C GLU A 212 12.67 4.19 -21.10
N ILE A 213 13.14 3.64 -19.96
CA ILE A 213 12.44 2.57 -19.23
C ILE A 213 11.12 3.08 -18.68
N ASP A 214 11.11 4.24 -18.03
CA ASP A 214 9.88 4.85 -17.52
C ASP A 214 8.91 5.17 -18.66
N ALA A 215 9.39 5.67 -19.80
CA ALA A 215 8.56 5.92 -20.97
C ALA A 215 7.90 4.62 -21.50
N ALA A 216 8.64 3.50 -21.54
CA ALA A 216 8.10 2.20 -21.95
C ALA A 216 6.97 1.73 -21.01
N VAL A 217 7.09 1.97 -19.71
CA VAL A 217 6.03 1.67 -18.75
C VAL A 217 4.86 2.65 -18.88
N VAL A 218 5.11 3.96 -18.86
CA VAL A 218 4.07 5.01 -18.84
C VAL A 218 3.23 4.99 -20.11
N TYR A 219 3.87 4.94 -21.28
CA TYR A 219 3.18 5.01 -22.59
C TYR A 219 2.82 3.63 -23.17
N GLY A 220 3.35 2.58 -22.60
CA GLY A 220 3.13 1.20 -23.06
C GLY A 220 2.15 0.44 -22.15
N CYS A 221 2.70 -0.36 -21.26
CA CYS A 221 1.91 -1.28 -20.42
C CYS A 221 1.09 -0.57 -19.35
N GLY A 222 1.59 0.51 -18.76
CA GLY A 222 0.98 1.20 -17.63
C GLY A 222 -0.39 1.80 -17.94
N LEU A 223 -0.59 2.37 -19.15
CA LEU A 223 -1.91 2.87 -19.56
C LEU A 223 -3.00 1.79 -19.56
N ARG A 224 -2.66 0.57 -19.96
CA ARG A 224 -3.60 -0.55 -19.95
C ARG A 224 -3.78 -1.11 -18.56
N TRP A 225 -2.70 -1.21 -17.79
CA TRP A 225 -2.73 -1.76 -16.43
C TRP A 225 -3.51 -0.89 -15.43
N SER A 226 -3.60 0.41 -15.67
CA SER A 226 -4.45 1.28 -14.85
C SER A 226 -5.94 0.92 -14.92
N LEU A 227 -6.38 0.30 -16.04
CA LEU A 227 -7.77 -0.11 -16.24
C LEU A 227 -8.00 -1.61 -15.93
N MET A 228 -7.17 -2.51 -16.45
CA MET A 228 -7.52 -3.93 -16.50
C MET A 228 -6.44 -4.90 -15.98
N GLY A 229 -5.26 -4.44 -15.62
CA GLY A 229 -4.17 -5.30 -15.17
C GLY A 229 -3.61 -6.24 -16.24
N THR A 230 -2.70 -7.14 -15.85
CA THR A 230 -1.95 -7.96 -16.80
C THR A 230 -2.80 -9.08 -17.43
N PHE A 231 -3.59 -9.81 -16.64
CA PHE A 231 -4.35 -10.96 -17.17
C PHE A 231 -5.41 -10.56 -18.20
N LEU A 232 -6.20 -9.52 -17.93
CA LEU A 232 -7.19 -9.04 -18.91
C LEU A 232 -6.53 -8.41 -20.13
N THR A 233 -5.38 -7.75 -19.98
CA THR A 233 -4.60 -7.25 -21.12
C THR A 233 -4.23 -8.37 -22.09
N PHE A 234 -3.71 -9.49 -21.57
CA PHE A 234 -3.37 -10.64 -22.40
C PHE A 234 -4.58 -11.44 -22.87
N HIS A 235 -5.67 -11.45 -22.08
CA HIS A 235 -6.93 -12.04 -22.53
C HIS A 235 -7.46 -11.36 -23.82
N LEU A 236 -7.44 -10.02 -23.85
CA LEU A 236 -7.81 -9.24 -25.03
C LEU A 236 -6.85 -9.44 -26.19
N ALA A 237 -5.57 -9.59 -25.94
CA ALA A 237 -4.56 -9.86 -26.97
C ALA A 237 -4.77 -11.23 -27.67
N GLY A 238 -5.44 -12.17 -27.01
CA GLY A 238 -5.84 -13.45 -27.61
C GLY A 238 -7.05 -13.37 -28.56
N GLY A 239 -7.61 -12.18 -28.80
CA GLY A 239 -8.79 -11.99 -29.65
C GLY A 239 -9.99 -12.77 -29.15
N GLU A 240 -10.82 -13.29 -30.05
CA GLU A 240 -12.00 -14.08 -29.71
C GLU A 240 -11.68 -15.38 -28.93
N GLY A 241 -10.50 -15.96 -29.14
CA GLY A 241 -10.01 -17.12 -28.40
C GLY A 241 -9.56 -16.82 -26.96
N GLY A 242 -9.41 -15.55 -26.61
CA GLY A 242 -9.09 -15.06 -25.28
C GLY A 242 -7.78 -15.62 -24.72
N MET A 243 -7.70 -15.74 -23.38
CA MET A 243 -6.50 -16.19 -22.68
C MET A 243 -6.03 -17.59 -23.10
N ARG A 244 -6.96 -18.50 -23.44
CA ARG A 244 -6.58 -19.85 -23.88
C ARG A 244 -5.78 -19.80 -25.17
N HIS A 245 -6.25 -19.02 -26.15
CA HIS A 245 -5.54 -18.81 -27.42
C HIS A 245 -4.20 -18.13 -27.17
N MET A 246 -4.17 -17.07 -26.35
CA MET A 246 -2.94 -16.37 -25.98
C MET A 246 -1.88 -17.32 -25.40
N LEU A 247 -2.27 -18.18 -24.45
CA LEU A 247 -1.34 -19.12 -23.80
C LEU A 247 -0.85 -20.22 -24.76
N HIS A 248 -1.69 -20.69 -25.68
CA HIS A 248 -1.27 -21.68 -26.67
C HIS A 248 -0.31 -21.07 -27.70
N GLN A 249 -0.58 -19.86 -28.17
CA GLN A 249 0.20 -19.21 -29.23
C GLN A 249 1.51 -18.61 -28.70
N PHE A 250 1.46 -17.88 -27.60
CA PHE A 250 2.60 -17.13 -27.05
C PHE A 250 3.21 -17.75 -25.79
N GLY A 251 2.56 -18.72 -25.15
CA GLY A 251 3.08 -19.41 -23.99
C GLY A 251 4.48 -20.01 -24.18
N PRO A 252 4.84 -20.59 -25.34
CA PRO A 252 6.19 -21.04 -25.61
C PRO A 252 7.27 -19.97 -25.46
N ALA A 253 6.95 -18.70 -25.73
CA ALA A 253 7.87 -17.58 -25.54
C ALA A 253 8.26 -17.33 -24.08
N LEU A 254 7.46 -17.78 -23.11
CA LEU A 254 7.80 -17.69 -21.69
C LEU A 254 9.03 -18.52 -21.27
N LYS A 255 9.47 -19.45 -22.14
CA LYS A 255 10.70 -20.22 -21.95
C LYS A 255 11.94 -19.52 -22.50
N LEU A 256 11.78 -18.42 -23.22
CA LEU A 256 12.87 -17.65 -23.77
C LEU A 256 13.49 -16.77 -22.67
N PRO A 257 14.81 -16.52 -22.71
CA PRO A 257 15.51 -15.75 -21.70
C PRO A 257 15.33 -14.23 -21.89
N TRP A 258 14.07 -13.76 -21.92
CA TRP A 258 13.77 -12.35 -22.12
C TRP A 258 13.91 -11.52 -20.86
N THR A 259 13.89 -12.17 -19.69
CA THR A 259 14.07 -11.51 -18.39
C THR A 259 15.03 -12.30 -17.52
N LYS A 260 15.72 -11.61 -16.62
CA LYS A 260 16.63 -12.26 -15.65
C LYS A 260 15.92 -12.64 -14.35
N LEU A 261 14.92 -11.86 -13.92
CA LEU A 261 14.13 -12.00 -12.67
C LEU A 261 14.97 -12.04 -11.36
N VAL A 262 16.28 -11.79 -11.48
CA VAL A 262 17.23 -11.72 -10.36
C VAL A 262 17.80 -10.30 -10.34
N ALA A 263 17.87 -9.67 -9.16
CA ALA A 263 18.42 -8.34 -9.05
C ALA A 263 19.91 -8.32 -9.42
N PRO A 264 20.42 -7.28 -10.12
CA PRO A 264 21.84 -7.05 -10.24
C PRO A 264 22.49 -6.72 -8.90
N GLU A 265 23.81 -6.88 -8.78
CA GLU A 265 24.55 -6.34 -7.65
C GLU A 265 24.48 -4.80 -7.68
N LEU A 266 24.10 -4.19 -6.56
CA LEU A 266 24.04 -2.73 -6.41
C LEU A 266 25.43 -2.17 -6.17
N THR A 267 26.23 -2.09 -7.23
CA THR A 267 27.55 -1.44 -7.18
C THR A 267 27.38 0.08 -7.07
N ASP A 268 28.39 0.78 -6.54
CA ASP A 268 28.37 2.24 -6.48
C ASP A 268 28.15 2.85 -7.88
N GLN A 269 28.78 2.28 -8.89
CA GLN A 269 28.60 2.72 -10.29
C GLN A 269 27.13 2.60 -10.76
N LEU A 270 26.42 1.51 -10.44
CA LEU A 270 25.03 1.35 -10.81
C LEU A 270 24.13 2.32 -10.02
N ILE A 271 24.40 2.49 -8.72
CA ILE A 271 23.68 3.44 -7.86
C ILE A 271 23.82 4.87 -8.41
N ASP A 272 25.03 5.30 -8.71
CA ASP A 272 25.30 6.64 -9.25
C ASP A 272 24.59 6.83 -10.61
N LYS A 273 24.70 5.87 -11.52
CA LYS A 273 24.05 5.91 -12.82
C LYS A 273 22.51 6.06 -12.74
N VAL A 274 21.88 5.29 -11.87
CA VAL A 274 20.42 5.37 -11.67
C VAL A 274 20.04 6.72 -11.02
N ALA A 275 20.76 7.15 -9.99
CA ALA A 275 20.50 8.41 -9.30
C ALA A 275 20.66 9.64 -10.21
N GLU A 276 21.70 9.66 -11.05
CA GLU A 276 21.92 10.72 -12.05
C GLU A 276 20.81 10.73 -13.11
N GLY A 277 20.40 9.56 -13.60
CA GLY A 277 19.29 9.43 -14.52
C GLY A 277 17.99 9.99 -13.96
N CYS A 278 17.65 9.64 -12.72
CA CYS A 278 16.46 10.17 -12.03
C CYS A 278 16.56 11.70 -11.81
N ALA A 279 17.74 12.23 -11.51
CA ALA A 279 17.93 13.68 -11.37
C ALA A 279 17.69 14.43 -12.68
N VAL A 280 18.12 13.87 -13.80
CA VAL A 280 17.86 14.41 -15.16
C VAL A 280 16.34 14.40 -15.44
N GLN A 281 15.64 13.29 -15.19
CA GLN A 281 14.18 13.17 -15.37
C GLN A 281 13.41 14.16 -14.46
N ALA A 282 13.85 14.36 -13.23
CA ALA A 282 13.25 15.33 -12.31
C ALA A 282 13.33 16.77 -12.86
N ALA A 283 14.29 17.07 -13.74
CA ALA A 283 14.46 18.36 -14.41
C ALA A 283 14.48 19.54 -13.41
N GLY A 284 15.22 19.39 -12.32
CA GLY A 284 15.38 20.38 -11.26
C GLY A 284 14.18 20.50 -10.30
N ARG A 285 13.16 19.65 -10.44
CA ARG A 285 12.01 19.63 -9.49
C ARG A 285 12.39 18.95 -8.19
N SER A 286 11.95 19.50 -7.09
CA SER A 286 12.04 18.87 -5.77
C SER A 286 11.12 17.65 -5.68
N ILE A 287 11.39 16.75 -4.74
CA ILE A 287 10.51 15.61 -4.44
C ILE A 287 9.08 16.08 -4.14
N ARG A 288 8.91 17.17 -3.38
CA ARG A 288 7.59 17.73 -3.05
C ARG A 288 6.82 18.19 -4.30
N GLU A 289 7.47 18.80 -5.29
CA GLU A 289 6.82 19.18 -6.55
C GLU A 289 6.43 17.98 -7.39
N LEU A 290 7.25 16.92 -7.39
CA LEU A 290 6.93 15.66 -8.05
C LEU A 290 5.76 14.93 -7.36
N GLU A 291 5.71 14.95 -6.04
CA GLU A 291 4.58 14.40 -5.27
C GLU A 291 3.28 15.13 -5.56
N ALA A 292 3.28 16.45 -5.56
CA ALA A 292 2.09 17.24 -5.90
C ALA A 292 1.57 16.92 -7.30
N ARG A 293 2.47 16.83 -8.30
CA ARG A 293 2.13 16.47 -9.68
C ARG A 293 1.56 15.05 -9.77
N ARG A 294 2.12 14.09 -9.04
CA ARG A 294 1.60 12.72 -8.93
C ARG A 294 0.19 12.72 -8.36
N ASP A 295 -0.03 13.46 -7.28
CA ASP A 295 -1.32 13.48 -6.58
C ASP A 295 -2.42 14.10 -7.47
N ASP A 296 -2.12 15.16 -8.21
CA ASP A 296 -3.03 15.76 -9.18
C ASP A 296 -3.44 14.72 -10.25
N PHE A 297 -2.45 14.05 -10.85
CA PHE A 297 -2.69 13.00 -11.84
C PHE A 297 -3.52 11.84 -11.27
N LEU A 298 -3.20 11.36 -10.08
CA LEU A 298 -3.92 10.24 -9.45
C LEU A 298 -5.37 10.58 -9.13
N VAL A 299 -5.67 11.82 -8.74
CA VAL A 299 -7.05 12.26 -8.50
C VAL A 299 -7.90 12.12 -9.77
N GLU A 300 -7.38 12.56 -10.90
CA GLU A 300 -8.07 12.48 -12.19
C GLU A 300 -8.13 11.03 -12.72
N LEU A 301 -7.02 10.30 -12.64
CA LEU A 301 -6.96 8.92 -13.10
C LEU A 301 -7.93 8.03 -12.33
N LEU A 302 -8.03 8.18 -11.02
CA LEU A 302 -8.97 7.39 -10.20
C LEU A 302 -10.43 7.70 -10.55
N ALA A 303 -10.73 8.94 -10.89
CA ALA A 303 -12.07 9.32 -11.39
C ALA A 303 -12.36 8.68 -12.76
N LEU A 304 -11.37 8.62 -13.65
CA LEU A 304 -11.49 7.92 -14.94
C LEU A 304 -11.69 6.42 -14.75
N VAL A 305 -10.89 5.77 -13.90
CA VAL A 305 -11.05 4.35 -13.61
C VAL A 305 -12.44 4.06 -13.05
N GLN A 306 -12.93 4.86 -12.13
CA GLN A 306 -14.26 4.71 -11.57
C GLN A 306 -15.36 4.87 -12.63
N LYS A 307 -15.19 5.84 -13.54
CA LYS A 307 -16.15 6.08 -14.64
C LYS A 307 -16.25 4.90 -15.61
N TYR A 308 -15.12 4.32 -16.00
CA TYR A 308 -15.08 3.27 -17.03
C TYR A 308 -15.12 1.84 -16.47
N TRP A 309 -14.95 1.68 -15.17
CA TRP A 309 -15.02 0.39 -14.47
C TRP A 309 -15.79 0.50 -13.14
N PRO A 310 -17.06 0.96 -13.17
CA PRO A 310 -17.86 1.18 -11.97
C PRO A 310 -18.13 -0.12 -11.19
N GLU A 311 -18.17 -1.26 -11.87
CA GLU A 311 -18.46 -2.58 -11.27
C GLU A 311 -17.35 -3.08 -10.33
N ALA A 312 -16.17 -2.45 -10.35
CA ALA A 312 -15.14 -2.72 -9.36
C ALA A 312 -15.60 -2.38 -7.93
N GLU A 313 -16.69 -1.60 -7.78
CA GLU A 313 -17.27 -1.24 -6.47
C GLU A 313 -18.27 -2.25 -5.92
N GLY A 314 -18.91 -3.04 -6.76
CA GLY A 314 -20.11 -3.78 -6.39
C GLY A 314 -20.03 -5.28 -6.32
N ARG A 315 -18.93 -5.92 -6.70
CA ARG A 315 -18.83 -7.38 -6.55
C ARG A 315 -18.32 -7.71 -5.16
N PRO A 316 -19.16 -8.31 -4.26
CA PRO A 316 -18.62 -8.96 -3.09
C PRO A 316 -17.65 -10.02 -3.60
N GLY A 317 -16.35 -9.85 -3.30
CA GLY A 317 -15.39 -10.88 -3.58
C GLY A 317 -15.93 -12.18 -3.01
N ARG A 318 -15.98 -13.23 -3.80
CA ARG A 318 -16.14 -14.58 -3.24
C ARG A 318 -14.92 -14.78 -2.36
N LEU A 319 -15.10 -14.55 -1.08
CA LEU A 319 -14.22 -15.03 -0.02
C LEU A 319 -14.42 -16.52 0.14
#